data_0373c65c72111a655ccc4e14c589e25b
#
_entry.id   0373c65c72111a655ccc4e14c589e25b
#
_cell.length_a   1.000
_cell.length_b   1.000
_cell.length_c   1.000
_cell.angle_alpha   90.00
_cell.angle_beta   90.00
_cell.angle_gamma   90.00
#
_symmetry.space_group_name_H-M   'P 1'
#
loop_
_entity.id
_entity.type
_entity.pdbx_description
1 polymer ?
#
loop_
_entity_poly.entity_id
_entity_poly.type
_entity_poly.pdbx_seq_one_letter_code
_entity_poly.pdbx_strand_id
1 'polypeptide(L)'
;MKYQLVFIGFGEAAYNISLGLASEGFTNMAAYDAFMDDPQRGKLIHQRAEEAKVPLISLEACAEGRFIASMNSAKVAVSVASGIIPQLKSGQVYVDLNSASPTVEEEIDKIPRAEGVRFCDAGVMGTYLTRSEIFLQQQQMPRQKDIRKDDS
;
A
#
# COMPACT_ATOMS: atom_id res chain seq x y z
N MET A 1 1.17 16.16 2.53
CA MET A 1 1.63 14.79 2.23
C MET A 1 2.65 14.82 1.10
N LYS A 2 3.80 14.28 1.33
CA LYS A 2 4.93 14.37 0.39
C LYS A 2 4.76 13.52 -0.87
N TYR A 3 4.13 12.36 -0.74
CA TYR A 3 3.92 11.41 -1.83
C TYR A 3 2.45 11.13 -2.04
N GLN A 4 2.02 10.96 -3.29
CA GLN A 4 0.65 10.53 -3.59
C GLN A 4 0.46 9.04 -3.30
N LEU A 5 1.46 8.21 -3.61
CA LEU A 5 1.41 6.78 -3.39
C LEU A 5 2.75 6.28 -2.87
N VAL A 6 2.69 5.51 -1.80
CA VAL A 6 3.87 4.82 -1.24
C VAL A 6 3.59 3.33 -1.24
N PHE A 7 4.53 2.55 -1.76
CA PHE A 7 4.50 1.10 -1.67
C PHE A 7 5.31 0.63 -0.46
N ILE A 8 4.74 -0.21 0.37
CA ILE A 8 5.46 -0.96 1.37
C ILE A 8 5.58 -2.38 0.86
N GLY A 9 6.76 -2.72 0.37
CA GLY A 9 7.04 -3.87 -0.45
C GLY A 9 7.13 -3.48 -1.92
N PHE A 10 8.31 -3.66 -2.51
CA PHE A 10 8.55 -3.28 -3.90
C PHE A 10 9.07 -4.48 -4.70
N GLY A 11 8.26 -5.52 -4.75
CA GLY A 11 8.50 -6.69 -5.59
C GLY A 11 8.00 -6.46 -7.02
N GLU A 12 7.87 -7.56 -7.76
CA GLU A 12 7.47 -7.51 -9.17
C GLU A 12 6.13 -6.82 -9.39
N ALA A 13 5.13 -7.13 -8.55
CA ALA A 13 3.79 -6.55 -8.69
C ALA A 13 3.80 -5.03 -8.52
N ALA A 14 4.42 -4.54 -7.45
CA ALA A 14 4.52 -3.10 -7.19
C ALA A 14 5.31 -2.39 -8.29
N TYR A 15 6.39 -3.00 -8.75
CA TYR A 15 7.19 -2.49 -9.87
C TYR A 15 6.32 -2.30 -11.13
N ASN A 16 5.56 -3.32 -11.50
CA ASN A 16 4.72 -3.26 -12.69
C ASN A 16 3.55 -2.27 -12.55
N ILE A 17 2.96 -2.19 -11.38
CA ILE A 17 1.92 -1.19 -11.09
C ILE A 17 2.51 0.22 -11.22
N SER A 18 3.69 0.45 -10.69
CA SER A 18 4.34 1.76 -10.77
C SER A 18 4.64 2.17 -12.21
N LEU A 19 5.09 1.23 -13.05
CA LEU A 19 5.30 1.49 -14.48
C LEU A 19 3.99 1.84 -15.18
N GLY A 20 2.92 1.10 -14.89
CA GLY A 20 1.59 1.36 -15.46
C GLY A 20 1.06 2.73 -15.06
N LEU A 21 1.18 3.09 -13.79
CA LEU A 21 0.76 4.41 -13.30
C LEU A 21 1.57 5.54 -13.93
N ALA A 22 2.88 5.37 -14.04
CA ALA A 22 3.75 6.35 -14.67
C ALA A 22 3.40 6.57 -16.14
N SER A 23 3.03 5.52 -16.86
CA SER A 23 2.58 5.61 -18.25
C SER A 23 1.32 6.43 -18.42
N GLU A 24 0.49 6.53 -17.37
CA GLU A 24 -0.72 7.35 -17.33
C GLU A 24 -0.47 8.76 -16.76
N GLY A 25 0.78 9.12 -16.52
CA GLY A 25 1.17 10.44 -16.01
C GLY A 25 1.19 10.56 -14.49
N PHE A 26 0.98 9.46 -13.77
CA PHE A 26 1.03 9.46 -12.30
C PHE A 26 2.44 9.08 -11.85
N THR A 27 3.21 10.04 -11.36
CA THR A 27 4.64 9.87 -11.10
C THR A 27 5.08 10.13 -9.67
N ASN A 28 4.23 10.68 -8.82
CA ASN A 28 4.60 11.01 -7.45
C ASN A 28 4.45 9.79 -6.54
N MET A 29 5.41 8.88 -6.65
CA MET A 29 5.45 7.61 -5.92
C MET A 29 6.77 7.46 -5.18
N ALA A 30 6.77 6.67 -4.12
CA ALA A 30 7.95 6.22 -3.40
C ALA A 30 7.72 4.78 -2.91
N ALA A 31 8.77 4.12 -2.47
CA ALA A 31 8.65 2.75 -1.99
C ALA A 31 9.65 2.46 -0.86
N TYR A 32 9.28 1.51 -0.04
CA TYR A 32 10.14 0.85 0.93
C TYR A 32 10.06 -0.65 0.70
N ASP A 33 11.19 -1.32 0.88
CA ASP A 33 11.22 -2.78 0.89
C ASP A 33 12.16 -3.26 1.99
N ALA A 34 11.71 -4.25 2.75
CA ALA A 34 12.48 -4.79 3.87
C ALA A 34 13.83 -5.40 3.43
N PHE A 35 13.95 -5.77 2.16
CA PHE A 35 15.16 -6.36 1.60
C PHE A 35 15.99 -5.40 0.75
N MET A 36 15.66 -4.12 0.74
CA MET A 36 16.38 -3.16 -0.11
C MET A 36 17.86 -3.00 0.26
N ASP A 37 18.23 -3.29 1.50
CA ASP A 37 19.62 -3.25 1.96
C ASP A 37 20.29 -4.64 2.00
N ASP A 38 19.59 -5.69 1.57
CA ASP A 38 20.12 -7.03 1.48
C ASP A 38 21.14 -7.11 0.32
N PRO A 39 22.35 -7.69 0.54
CA PRO A 39 23.40 -7.74 -0.50
C PRO A 39 22.99 -8.46 -1.79
N GLN A 40 22.08 -9.42 -1.70
CA GLN A 40 21.62 -10.19 -2.86
C GLN A 40 20.30 -9.69 -3.40
N ARG A 41 19.27 -9.60 -2.56
CA ARG A 41 17.91 -9.21 -2.95
C ARG A 41 17.78 -7.73 -3.27
N GLY A 42 18.57 -6.90 -2.59
CA GLY A 42 18.53 -5.45 -2.74
C GLY A 42 18.90 -4.98 -4.14
N LYS A 43 19.81 -5.67 -4.82
CA LYS A 43 20.23 -5.29 -6.18
C LYS A 43 19.07 -5.20 -7.15
N LEU A 44 18.21 -6.20 -7.17
CA LEU A 44 17.05 -6.22 -8.05
C LEU A 44 16.03 -5.15 -7.65
N ILE A 45 15.82 -4.94 -6.36
CA ILE A 45 14.92 -3.91 -5.85
C ILE A 45 15.39 -2.53 -6.28
N HIS A 46 16.66 -2.21 -6.11
CA HIS A 46 17.24 -0.93 -6.54
C HIS A 46 17.17 -0.75 -8.06
N GLN A 47 17.44 -1.79 -8.83
CA GLN A 47 17.35 -1.74 -10.28
C GLN A 47 15.93 -1.43 -10.74
N ARG A 48 14.95 -2.11 -10.18
CA ARG A 48 13.53 -1.89 -10.50
C ARG A 48 13.06 -0.49 -10.09
N ALA A 49 13.47 -0.04 -8.91
CA ALA A 49 13.14 1.29 -8.43
C ALA A 49 13.71 2.38 -9.36
N GLU A 50 14.95 2.22 -9.80
CA GLU A 50 15.59 3.15 -10.73
C GLU A 50 14.89 3.16 -12.09
N GLU A 51 14.58 1.99 -12.64
CA GLU A 51 13.85 1.88 -13.91
C GLU A 51 12.46 2.51 -13.84
N ALA A 52 11.76 2.33 -12.74
CA ALA A 52 10.42 2.88 -12.54
C ALA A 52 10.45 4.35 -12.06
N LYS A 53 11.63 4.89 -11.77
CA LYS A 53 11.80 6.24 -11.20
C LYS A 53 11.03 6.42 -9.89
N VAL A 54 11.03 5.37 -9.07
CA VAL A 54 10.41 5.36 -7.74
C VAL A 54 11.54 5.43 -6.71
N PRO A 55 11.68 6.52 -5.95
CA PRO A 55 12.70 6.59 -4.92
C PRO A 55 12.42 5.59 -3.80
N LEU A 56 13.48 4.95 -3.30
CA LEU A 56 13.41 4.11 -2.11
C LEU A 56 13.58 4.97 -0.87
N ILE A 57 12.68 4.81 0.09
CA ILE A 57 12.62 5.61 1.31
C ILE A 57 12.61 4.70 2.55
N SER A 58 12.80 5.29 3.72
CA SER A 58 12.71 4.55 4.99
C SER A 58 11.27 4.15 5.30
N LEU A 59 11.11 3.16 6.17
CA LEU A 59 9.78 2.74 6.61
C LEU A 59 9.02 3.89 7.29
N GLU A 60 9.71 4.69 8.09
CA GLU A 60 9.12 5.85 8.77
C GLU A 60 8.60 6.88 7.78
N ALA A 61 9.34 7.12 6.70
CA ALA A 61 8.94 8.08 5.68
C ALA A 61 7.70 7.62 4.89
N CYS A 62 7.37 6.33 4.93
CA CYS A 62 6.16 5.81 4.28
C CYS A 62 4.87 6.43 4.84
N ALA A 63 4.89 6.89 6.08
CA ALA A 63 3.74 7.57 6.69
C ALA A 63 3.43 8.95 6.05
N GLU A 64 4.27 9.44 5.14
CA GLU A 64 4.06 10.68 4.40
C GLU A 64 3.29 10.50 3.09
N GLY A 65 2.86 9.30 2.77
CA GLY A 65 2.06 9.03 1.58
C GLY A 65 0.58 9.34 1.81
N ARG A 66 -0.09 9.83 0.78
CA ARG A 66 -1.55 9.94 0.82
C ARG A 66 -2.21 8.57 0.75
N PHE A 67 -1.78 7.75 -0.19
CA PHE A 67 -2.12 6.33 -0.27
C PHE A 67 -0.89 5.53 0.10
N ILE A 68 -1.05 4.61 1.04
CA ILE A 68 0.02 3.72 1.46
C ILE A 68 -0.42 2.30 1.16
N ALA A 69 0.22 1.69 0.17
CA ALA A 69 -0.13 0.37 -0.34
C ALA A 69 0.83 -0.70 0.22
N SER A 70 0.32 -1.57 1.06
CA SER A 70 1.07 -2.71 1.57
C SER A 70 1.03 -3.86 0.57
N MET A 71 2.19 -4.24 0.04
CA MET A 71 2.35 -5.29 -0.97
C MET A 71 3.50 -6.22 -0.58
N ASN A 72 3.39 -6.86 0.55
CA ASN A 72 4.40 -7.78 1.09
C ASN A 72 3.91 -9.23 0.99
N SER A 73 3.45 -9.75 2.11
CA SER A 73 2.80 -11.05 2.21
C SER A 73 1.75 -11.02 3.30
N ALA A 74 0.80 -11.93 3.23
CA ALA A 74 -0.22 -12.07 4.27
C ALA A 74 0.39 -12.30 5.65
N LYS A 75 1.55 -12.97 5.70
CA LYS A 75 2.25 -13.30 6.95
C LYS A 75 2.69 -12.06 7.73
N VAL A 76 3.08 -10.98 7.07
CA VAL A 76 3.58 -9.76 7.72
C VAL A 76 2.57 -8.59 7.66
N ALA A 77 1.42 -8.81 7.06
CA ALA A 77 0.44 -7.75 6.79
C ALA A 77 0.02 -6.99 8.06
N VAL A 78 -0.30 -7.70 9.15
CA VAL A 78 -0.72 -7.09 10.43
C VAL A 78 0.45 -6.33 11.07
N SER A 79 1.63 -6.91 11.08
CA SER A 79 2.82 -6.29 11.66
C SER A 79 3.18 -4.98 10.97
N VAL A 80 3.16 -4.95 9.65
CA VAL A 80 3.43 -3.75 8.86
C VAL A 80 2.36 -2.68 9.13
N ALA A 81 1.09 -3.07 9.07
CA ALA A 81 -0.01 -2.15 9.34
C ALA A 81 0.05 -1.56 10.74
N SER A 82 0.40 -2.38 11.75
CA SER A 82 0.52 -1.94 13.14
C SER A 82 1.60 -0.88 13.34
N GLY A 83 2.65 -0.90 12.53
CA GLY A 83 3.72 0.09 12.58
C GLY A 83 3.39 1.40 11.85
N ILE A 84 2.48 1.38 10.91
CA ILE A 84 2.18 2.53 10.03
C ILE A 84 0.86 3.23 10.41
N ILE A 85 -0.23 2.48 10.52
CA ILE A 85 -1.57 3.06 10.70
C ILE A 85 -1.68 4.03 11.88
N PRO A 86 -1.11 3.75 13.07
CA PRO A 86 -1.22 4.68 14.20
C PRO A 86 -0.58 6.04 13.97
N GLN A 87 0.33 6.15 13.01
CA GLN A 87 1.04 7.39 12.67
C GLN A 87 0.30 8.23 11.64
N LEU A 88 -0.70 7.70 10.99
CA LEU A 88 -1.40 8.36 9.89
C LEU A 88 -2.34 9.45 10.40
N LYS A 89 -2.61 10.41 9.54
CA LYS A 89 -3.45 11.59 9.81
C LYS A 89 -4.64 11.62 8.87
N SER A 90 -5.63 12.42 9.22
CA SER A 90 -6.83 12.60 8.40
C SER A 90 -6.50 12.84 6.92
N GLY A 91 -7.21 12.16 6.05
CA GLY A 91 -7.03 12.22 4.60
C GLY A 91 -6.12 11.15 4.02
N GLN A 92 -5.37 10.43 4.87
CA GLN A 92 -4.54 9.32 4.41
C GLN A 92 -5.34 8.02 4.33
N VAL A 93 -4.97 7.18 3.37
CA VAL A 93 -5.61 5.88 3.13
C VAL A 93 -4.54 4.78 3.18
N TYR A 94 -4.75 3.80 4.04
CA TYR A 94 -3.94 2.59 4.07
C TYR A 94 -4.63 1.50 3.26
N VAL A 95 -3.94 0.96 2.27
CA VAL A 95 -4.48 -0.06 1.37
C VAL A 95 -3.70 -1.35 1.56
N ASP A 96 -4.39 -2.42 1.94
CA ASP A 96 -3.77 -3.75 2.00
C ASP A 96 -4.04 -4.50 0.70
N LEU A 97 -2.97 -4.82 -0.02
CA LEU A 97 -2.98 -5.54 -1.28
C LEU A 97 -2.36 -6.94 -1.14
N ASN A 98 -2.28 -7.47 0.08
CA ASN A 98 -1.59 -8.73 0.35
C ASN A 98 -2.45 -9.98 0.14
N SER A 99 -3.71 -9.84 -0.29
CA SER A 99 -4.63 -10.94 -0.48
C SER A 99 -4.76 -11.83 0.77
N ALA A 100 -4.79 -11.19 1.93
CA ALA A 100 -4.85 -11.87 3.21
C ALA A 100 -6.27 -12.40 3.50
N SER A 101 -6.38 -13.30 4.48
CA SER A 101 -7.67 -13.84 4.91
C SER A 101 -8.56 -12.75 5.54
N PRO A 102 -9.89 -12.95 5.56
CA PRO A 102 -10.80 -12.02 6.25
C PRO A 102 -10.42 -11.76 7.70
N THR A 103 -9.92 -12.77 8.41
CA THR A 103 -9.46 -12.63 9.80
C THR A 103 -8.30 -11.66 9.92
N VAL A 104 -7.33 -11.74 9.03
CA VAL A 104 -6.19 -10.82 8.99
C VAL A 104 -6.65 -9.39 8.69
N GLU A 105 -7.54 -9.23 7.72
CA GLU A 105 -8.07 -7.91 7.35
C GLU A 105 -8.87 -7.29 8.51
N GLU A 106 -9.62 -8.09 9.27
CA GLU A 106 -10.32 -7.64 10.47
C GLU A 106 -9.34 -7.16 11.56
N GLU A 107 -8.24 -7.87 11.74
CA GLU A 107 -7.19 -7.46 12.69
C GLU A 107 -6.59 -6.12 12.31
N ILE A 108 -6.33 -5.90 11.03
CA ILE A 108 -5.82 -4.62 10.53
C ILE A 108 -6.85 -3.51 10.77
N ASP A 109 -8.11 -3.77 10.49
CA ASP A 109 -9.18 -2.77 10.67
C ASP A 109 -9.37 -2.36 12.13
N LYS A 110 -8.99 -3.20 13.09
CA LYS A 110 -9.03 -2.91 14.52
C LYS A 110 -7.87 -2.05 15.02
N ILE A 111 -6.84 -1.84 14.22
CA ILE A 111 -5.70 -1.02 14.62
C ILE A 111 -6.18 0.41 14.87
N PRO A 112 -5.87 0.99 16.05
CA PRO A 112 -6.26 2.37 16.35
C PRO A 112 -5.69 3.36 15.33
N ARG A 113 -6.53 4.28 14.89
CA ARG A 113 -6.14 5.31 13.94
C ARG A 113 -6.88 6.61 14.19
N ALA A 114 -6.29 7.71 13.78
CA ALA A 114 -6.89 9.02 13.89
C ALA A 114 -8.17 9.12 13.04
N GLU A 115 -9.07 10.01 13.44
CA GLU A 115 -10.26 10.29 12.65
C GLU A 115 -9.89 10.77 11.25
N GLY A 116 -10.60 10.27 10.24
CA GLY A 116 -10.34 10.60 8.85
C GLY A 116 -9.27 9.75 8.17
N VAL A 117 -8.60 8.87 8.90
CA VAL A 117 -7.73 7.84 8.32
C VAL A 117 -8.58 6.66 7.88
N ARG A 118 -8.39 6.24 6.64
CA ARG A 118 -9.18 5.16 6.03
C ARG A 118 -8.35 3.92 5.83
N PHE A 119 -8.99 2.77 5.99
CA PHE A 119 -8.42 1.49 5.64
C PHE A 119 -9.22 0.88 4.49
N CYS A 120 -8.51 0.35 3.50
CA CYS A 120 -9.09 -0.33 2.35
C CYS A 120 -8.43 -1.69 2.18
N ASP A 121 -9.25 -2.75 2.18
CA ASP A 121 -8.85 -4.08 1.77
C ASP A 121 -9.08 -4.20 0.27
N ALA A 122 -8.02 -4.35 -0.50
CA ALA A 122 -8.08 -4.42 -1.95
C ALA A 122 -7.34 -5.66 -2.47
N GLY A 123 -7.87 -6.27 -3.51
CA GLY A 123 -7.22 -7.38 -4.19
C GLY A 123 -6.52 -6.94 -5.46
N VAL A 124 -5.40 -7.57 -5.78
CA VAL A 124 -4.78 -7.45 -7.10
C VAL A 124 -5.39 -8.53 -7.97
N MET A 125 -6.25 -8.09 -8.90
CA MET A 125 -6.95 -8.97 -9.83
C MET A 125 -6.26 -8.88 -11.18
N GLY A 126 -5.53 -9.93 -11.55
CA GLY A 126 -4.77 -9.95 -12.78
C GLY A 126 -3.29 -9.59 -12.58
N THR A 127 -2.56 -9.50 -13.68
CA THR A 127 -1.10 -9.35 -13.66
C THR A 127 -0.68 -7.90 -13.40
N TYR A 128 -1.40 -6.94 -13.97
CA TYR A 128 -1.08 -5.52 -13.85
C TYR A 128 -2.37 -4.71 -13.75
N LEU A 129 -2.41 -3.77 -12.82
CA LEU A 129 -3.52 -2.85 -12.68
C LEU A 129 -3.09 -1.45 -13.14
N THR A 130 -3.94 -0.80 -13.90
CA THR A 130 -3.81 0.62 -14.21
C THR A 130 -4.24 1.46 -12.99
N ARG A 131 -3.89 2.75 -13.01
CA ARG A 131 -4.36 3.69 -11.99
C ARG A 131 -5.89 3.65 -11.84
N SER A 132 -6.60 3.65 -12.96
CA SER A 132 -8.07 3.64 -12.97
C SER A 132 -8.62 2.38 -12.31
N GLU A 133 -8.05 1.22 -12.61
CA GLU A 133 -8.48 -0.05 -12.05
C GLU A 133 -8.26 -0.11 -10.53
N ILE A 134 -7.13 0.38 -10.04
CA ILE A 134 -6.84 0.43 -8.60
C ILE A 134 -7.87 1.32 -7.89
N PHE A 135 -8.11 2.52 -8.40
CA PHE A 135 -9.05 3.45 -7.78
C PHE A 135 -10.50 2.96 -7.84
N LEU A 136 -10.89 2.32 -8.93
CA LEU A 136 -12.23 1.72 -9.06
C LEU A 136 -12.44 0.61 -8.03
N GLN A 137 -11.46 -0.25 -7.84
CA GLN A 137 -11.53 -1.29 -6.81
C GLN A 137 -11.69 -0.70 -5.42
N GLN A 138 -10.95 0.35 -5.09
CA GLN A 138 -11.08 1.03 -3.80
C GLN A 138 -12.48 1.62 -3.58
N GLN A 139 -13.10 2.13 -4.63
CA GLN A 139 -14.46 2.69 -4.54
C GLN A 139 -15.54 1.62 -4.43
N GLN A 140 -15.32 0.46 -5.02
CA GLN A 140 -16.30 -0.63 -5.04
C GLN A 140 -16.25 -1.49 -3.78
N MET A 141 -15.13 -1.51 -3.07
CA MET A 141 -15.01 -2.30 -1.84
C MET A 141 -15.71 -1.59 -0.68
N PRO A 142 -16.70 -2.25 -0.04
CA PRO A 142 -17.32 -1.68 1.15
C PRO A 142 -16.27 -1.59 2.24
N ARG A 143 -16.22 -0.46 2.90
CA ARG A 143 -15.36 -0.29 4.07
C ARG A 143 -15.93 -1.10 5.21
N GLN A 144 -15.09 -1.85 5.86
CA GLN A 144 -15.51 -2.67 7.00
C GLN A 144 -16.20 -1.85 8.10
N LYS A 145 -15.82 -0.58 8.21
CA LYS A 145 -16.44 0.37 9.13
C LYS A 145 -17.86 0.77 8.73
N ASP A 146 -18.13 0.83 7.44
CA ASP A 146 -19.45 1.15 6.91
C ASP A 146 -20.41 -0.04 7.08
N ILE A 147 -19.91 -1.26 6.92
CA ILE A 147 -20.66 -2.50 7.15
C ILE A 147 -21.12 -2.60 8.61
N ARG A 148 -20.26 -2.25 9.57
CA ARG A 148 -20.61 -2.28 11.00
C ARG A 148 -21.61 -1.22 11.42
N LYS A 149 -21.69 -0.11 10.72
CA LYS A 149 -22.70 0.93 10.96
C LYS A 149 -24.08 0.52 10.46
N ASP A 150 -24.12 -0.28 9.41
CA ASP A 150 -25.36 -0.75 8.82
C ASP A 150 -25.96 -1.90 9.62
N ASP A 151 -25.14 -2.65 10.38
CA ASP A 151 -25.57 -3.75 11.26
C ASP A 151 -26.00 -3.28 12.67
N SER A 152 -25.85 -2.02 12.95
CA SER A 152 -26.27 -1.42 14.23
C SER A 152 -27.50 -0.56 14.05
#